data_c8247c326861df2516a23a21f5ed2d16
#
_entry.id   c8247c326861df2516a23a21f5ed2d16
#
_cell.length_a   1.000
_cell.length_b   1.000
_cell.length_c   1.000
_cell.angle_alpha   90.00
_cell.angle_beta   90.00
_cell.angle_gamma   90.00
#
_symmetry.space_group_name_H-M   'P 1'
#
loop_
_entity.id
_entity.type
_entity.pdbx_description
1 polymer ?
#
loop_
_entity_poly.entity_id
_entity_poly.type
_entity_poly.pdbx_seq_one_letter_code
_entity_poly.pdbx_strand_id
1 'polypeptide(L)'
;MRALPLVLTAVLLGSLTGCGQDASPKPAAATGYHGVEPLKTVNRPSYVLRDTAGKAFDFRAETKGRPTFVYFGYTNCPDECPTAMADIAAALRKTTPEVRAAARVVFVTTDPKRDTAPVLRRWLDQFSTEFVGLLGTQAQLDAAQRASGIEPGRAEGPVPTIPGRPDQHVHKEGTAPHKHFGPLGYSVSHSAVIFAYNAADRLPVVYPGGVTPSDIAADLPVLARP
;
A
#
# COMPACT_ATOMS: atom_id res chain seq x y z
N MET A 1 41.62 -13.24 78.08
CA MET A 1 41.88 -13.06 76.66
C MET A 1 41.02 -14.07 75.93
N ARG A 2 39.87 -13.68 75.45
CA ARG A 2 38.95 -14.53 74.65
C ARG A 2 38.55 -13.79 73.42
N ALA A 3 38.98 -14.29 72.28
CA ALA A 3 38.65 -13.77 70.96
C ALA A 3 37.22 -14.18 70.58
N LEU A 4 36.45 -13.21 70.06
CA LEU A 4 35.11 -13.40 69.53
C LEU A 4 35.22 -13.51 68.02
N PRO A 5 34.61 -14.48 67.35
CA PRO A 5 34.60 -14.54 65.88
C PRO A 5 33.50 -13.65 65.30
N LEU A 6 33.89 -12.89 64.26
CA LEU A 6 33.02 -12.04 63.44
C LEU A 6 32.26 -12.90 62.43
N VAL A 7 30.93 -12.93 62.56
CA VAL A 7 30.06 -13.59 61.55
C VAL A 7 29.75 -12.62 60.46
N LEU A 8 30.23 -12.93 59.24
CA LEU A 8 29.96 -12.20 58.02
C LEU A 8 28.66 -12.71 57.39
N THR A 9 27.60 -11.90 57.45
CA THR A 9 26.33 -12.22 56.80
C THR A 9 26.37 -11.75 55.33
N ALA A 10 26.43 -12.69 54.40
CA ALA A 10 26.31 -12.43 52.98
C ALA A 10 24.86 -12.16 52.59
N VAL A 11 24.56 -10.96 52.14
CA VAL A 11 23.27 -10.60 51.53
C VAL A 11 23.31 -10.97 50.07
N LEU A 12 22.54 -11.96 49.64
CA LEU A 12 22.27 -12.27 48.23
C LEU A 12 21.29 -11.23 47.67
N LEU A 13 21.76 -10.33 46.83
CA LEU A 13 20.89 -9.54 45.97
C LEU A 13 20.43 -10.40 44.78
N GLY A 14 19.14 -10.77 44.79
CA GLY A 14 18.49 -11.42 43.68
C GLY A 14 18.31 -10.43 42.51
N SER A 15 18.97 -10.69 41.38
CA SER A 15 18.79 -9.96 40.12
C SER A 15 17.46 -10.37 39.49
N LEU A 16 16.48 -9.45 39.48
CA LEU A 16 15.26 -9.55 38.67
C LEU A 16 15.66 -9.31 37.23
N THR A 17 15.81 -10.37 36.44
CA THR A 17 15.88 -10.29 34.97
C THR A 17 14.51 -9.95 34.43
N GLY A 18 14.28 -8.69 34.09
CA GLY A 18 13.13 -8.23 33.34
C GLY A 18 13.13 -8.89 31.95
N CYS A 19 12.04 -9.58 31.59
CA CYS A 19 11.78 -9.99 30.21
C CYS A 19 11.64 -8.74 29.35
N GLY A 20 12.69 -8.40 28.62
CA GLY A 20 12.63 -7.45 27.53
C GLY A 20 11.73 -8.05 26.44
N GLN A 21 10.67 -7.33 26.10
CA GLN A 21 9.90 -7.62 24.90
C GLN A 21 10.85 -7.44 23.71
N ASP A 22 11.13 -8.55 23.03
CA ASP A 22 11.83 -8.53 21.75
C ASP A 22 10.97 -7.77 20.74
N ALA A 23 11.21 -6.47 20.61
CA ALA A 23 10.77 -5.72 19.46
C ALA A 23 11.46 -6.38 18.25
N SER A 24 10.67 -7.05 17.41
CA SER A 24 11.17 -7.58 16.13
C SER A 24 11.95 -6.49 15.42
N PRO A 25 13.18 -6.73 14.99
CA PRO A 25 13.99 -5.70 14.35
C PRO A 25 13.26 -5.25 13.06
N LYS A 26 12.92 -3.97 12.98
CA LYS A 26 12.51 -3.33 11.74
C LYS A 26 13.62 -3.63 10.71
N PRO A 27 13.31 -4.24 9.54
CA PRO A 27 14.34 -4.49 8.54
C PRO A 27 15.04 -3.16 8.23
N ALA A 28 16.35 -3.10 8.42
CA ALA A 28 17.12 -1.93 8.03
C ALA A 28 17.02 -1.78 6.51
N ALA A 29 16.55 -0.64 6.04
CA ALA A 29 16.53 -0.30 4.62
C ALA A 29 17.99 -0.25 4.12
N ALA A 30 18.41 -1.26 3.37
CA ALA A 30 19.78 -1.38 2.86
C ALA A 30 20.14 -0.32 1.81
N THR A 31 19.16 0.39 1.23
CA THR A 31 19.31 1.40 0.15
C THR A 31 18.76 2.77 0.49
N GLY A 32 18.19 2.97 1.67
CA GLY A 32 17.65 4.26 2.09
C GLY A 32 16.17 4.48 1.77
N TYR A 33 15.42 3.49 1.33
CA TYR A 33 13.96 3.56 1.23
C TYR A 33 13.28 3.12 2.53
N HIS A 34 12.10 3.72 2.82
CA HIS A 34 11.30 3.44 4.02
C HIS A 34 10.30 2.29 3.84
N GLY A 35 10.21 1.72 2.64
CA GLY A 35 9.37 0.56 2.33
C GLY A 35 10.15 -0.75 2.28
N VAL A 36 9.57 -1.75 1.64
CA VAL A 36 10.18 -3.06 1.42
C VAL A 36 10.79 -3.13 0.03
N GLU A 37 12.06 -3.53 -0.04
CA GLU A 37 12.75 -3.67 -1.31
C GLU A 37 12.53 -5.07 -1.90
N PRO A 38 12.24 -5.18 -3.20
CA PRO A 38 12.16 -6.47 -3.87
C PRO A 38 13.50 -7.21 -3.84
N LEU A 39 13.47 -8.52 -3.58
CA LEU A 39 14.68 -9.37 -3.56
C LEU A 39 15.40 -9.45 -4.91
N LYS A 40 14.73 -9.08 -6.00
CA LYS A 40 15.28 -9.07 -7.36
C LYS A 40 14.94 -7.75 -8.04
N THR A 41 15.76 -7.33 -8.98
CA THR A 41 15.45 -6.19 -9.84
C THR A 41 14.16 -6.45 -10.62
N VAL A 42 13.16 -5.60 -10.42
CA VAL A 42 11.90 -5.62 -11.13
C VAL A 42 11.83 -4.39 -12.03
N ASN A 43 11.64 -4.59 -13.31
CA ASN A 43 11.46 -3.49 -14.27
C ASN A 43 10.01 -3.04 -14.29
N ARG A 44 9.80 -1.77 -14.72
CA ARG A 44 8.47 -1.24 -14.98
C ARG A 44 7.74 -2.12 -16.01
N PRO A 45 6.54 -2.63 -15.73
CA PRO A 45 5.81 -3.48 -16.66
C PRO A 45 5.28 -2.70 -17.86
N SER A 46 4.90 -3.42 -18.91
CA SER A 46 4.22 -2.86 -20.07
C SER A 46 2.83 -3.47 -20.18
N TYR A 47 1.83 -2.63 -20.17
CA TYR A 47 0.43 -2.99 -20.45
C TYR A 47 -0.34 -1.74 -20.94
N VAL A 48 -1.40 -1.97 -21.70
CA VAL A 48 -2.26 -0.90 -22.19
C VAL A 48 -3.67 -1.10 -21.61
N LEU A 49 -4.16 -0.07 -20.93
CA LEU A 49 -5.51 0.01 -20.38
C LEU A 49 -6.20 1.27 -20.90
N ARG A 50 -7.38 1.60 -20.41
CA ARG A 50 -8.06 2.87 -20.70
C ARG A 50 -8.09 3.74 -19.47
N ASP A 51 -7.88 5.04 -19.64
CA ASP A 51 -8.10 6.01 -18.57
C ASP A 51 -9.60 6.31 -18.38
N THR A 52 -9.91 7.13 -17.39
CA THR A 52 -11.30 7.53 -17.10
C THR A 52 -11.94 8.43 -18.17
N ALA A 53 -11.17 8.95 -19.13
CA ALA A 53 -11.65 9.64 -20.32
C ALA A 53 -11.86 8.69 -21.51
N GLY A 54 -11.55 7.39 -21.34
CA GLY A 54 -11.65 6.37 -22.39
C GLY A 54 -10.45 6.32 -23.33
N LYS A 55 -9.42 7.17 -23.13
CA LYS A 55 -8.19 7.17 -23.92
C LYS A 55 -7.34 5.95 -23.58
N ALA A 56 -6.70 5.36 -24.59
CA ALA A 56 -5.69 4.32 -24.37
C ALA A 56 -4.51 4.89 -23.59
N PHE A 57 -4.11 4.19 -22.54
CA PHE A 57 -2.99 4.53 -21.67
C PHE A 57 -1.97 3.38 -21.68
N ASP A 58 -0.86 3.58 -22.39
CA ASP A 58 0.29 2.69 -22.30
C ASP A 58 1.06 3.02 -21.00
N PHE A 59 0.93 2.15 -20.00
CA PHE A 59 1.50 2.39 -18.69
C PHE A 59 3.00 2.71 -18.75
N ARG A 60 3.77 1.92 -19.51
CA ARG A 60 5.22 2.12 -19.60
C ARG A 60 5.57 3.42 -20.30
N ALA A 61 4.93 3.71 -21.43
CA ALA A 61 5.22 4.91 -22.23
C ALA A 61 4.82 6.20 -21.48
N GLU A 62 3.63 6.23 -20.87
CA GLU A 62 3.08 7.41 -20.20
C GLU A 62 3.74 7.71 -18.83
N THR A 63 4.46 6.72 -18.26
CA THR A 63 5.12 6.87 -16.96
C THR A 63 6.65 6.77 -17.01
N LYS A 64 7.23 6.54 -18.20
CA LYS A 64 8.67 6.42 -18.41
C LYS A 64 9.44 7.64 -17.89
N GLY A 65 10.54 7.39 -17.18
CA GLY A 65 11.41 8.46 -16.68
C GLY A 65 10.81 9.26 -15.52
N ARG A 66 9.72 8.79 -14.92
CA ARG A 66 9.01 9.49 -13.84
C ARG A 66 8.85 8.62 -12.61
N PRO A 67 9.04 9.16 -11.40
CA PRO A 67 8.62 8.45 -10.20
C PRO A 67 7.12 8.17 -10.30
N THR A 68 6.72 6.91 -10.13
CA THR A 68 5.35 6.49 -10.36
C THR A 68 4.87 5.57 -9.25
N PHE A 69 3.81 5.97 -8.57
CA PHE A 69 3.09 5.12 -7.62
C PHE A 69 1.96 4.40 -8.34
N VAL A 70 1.89 3.10 -8.17
CA VAL A 70 0.81 2.26 -8.70
C VAL A 70 0.11 1.53 -7.58
N TYR A 71 -1.21 1.53 -7.61
CA TYR A 71 -2.04 0.78 -6.70
C TYR A 71 -3.11 0.01 -7.46
N PHE A 72 -3.27 -1.26 -7.16
CA PHE A 72 -4.32 -2.12 -7.69
C PHE A 72 -5.41 -2.26 -6.61
N GLY A 73 -6.60 -1.79 -6.90
CA GLY A 73 -7.68 -1.77 -5.92
C GLY A 73 -9.04 -1.50 -6.54
N TYR A 74 -10.04 -1.19 -5.72
CA TYR A 74 -11.40 -0.92 -6.18
C TYR A 74 -12.08 0.16 -5.32
N THR A 75 -13.01 0.90 -5.91
CA THR A 75 -13.61 2.08 -5.24
C THR A 75 -14.47 1.74 -4.03
N ASN A 76 -15.05 0.52 -4.01
CA ASN A 76 -15.85 0.02 -2.89
C ASN A 76 -15.01 -0.64 -1.78
N CYS A 77 -13.69 -0.55 -1.83
CA CYS A 77 -12.81 -0.99 -0.75
C CYS A 77 -13.06 -0.10 0.48
N PRO A 78 -13.33 -0.69 1.66
CA PRO A 78 -13.77 0.10 2.81
C PRO A 78 -12.63 0.80 3.56
N ASP A 79 -11.38 0.38 3.37
CA ASP A 79 -10.27 0.77 4.25
C ASP A 79 -8.95 1.01 3.49
N GLU A 80 -8.32 -0.04 2.97
CA GLU A 80 -6.95 0.04 2.47
C GLU A 80 -6.79 0.91 1.23
N CYS A 81 -7.74 0.85 0.27
CA CYS A 81 -7.64 1.64 -0.95
C CYS A 81 -7.76 3.16 -0.69
N PRO A 82 -8.77 3.65 0.04
CA PRO A 82 -8.84 5.08 0.35
C PRO A 82 -7.68 5.55 1.23
N THR A 83 -7.21 4.72 2.17
CA THR A 83 -6.04 5.02 3.00
C THR A 83 -4.78 5.17 2.14
N ALA A 84 -4.48 4.21 1.26
CA ALA A 84 -3.32 4.29 0.38
C ALA A 84 -3.35 5.53 -0.53
N MET A 85 -4.50 5.88 -1.11
CA MET A 85 -4.62 7.08 -1.96
C MET A 85 -4.46 8.36 -1.15
N ALA A 86 -5.02 8.42 0.05
CA ALA A 86 -4.86 9.56 0.96
C ALA A 86 -3.40 9.74 1.40
N ASP A 87 -2.70 8.65 1.70
CA ASP A 87 -1.29 8.66 2.11
C ASP A 87 -0.38 9.14 0.98
N ILE A 88 -0.59 8.66 -0.25
CA ILE A 88 0.16 9.15 -1.42
C ILE A 88 -0.13 10.65 -1.63
N ALA A 89 -1.39 11.07 -1.58
CA ALA A 89 -1.75 12.48 -1.74
C ALA A 89 -1.12 13.36 -0.65
N ALA A 90 -1.10 12.89 0.60
CA ALA A 90 -0.47 13.57 1.72
C ALA A 90 1.06 13.63 1.57
N ALA A 91 1.69 12.55 1.10
CA ALA A 91 3.12 12.51 0.80
C ALA A 91 3.50 13.53 -0.27
N LEU A 92 2.76 13.57 -1.37
CA LEU A 92 2.99 14.53 -2.47
C LEU A 92 2.86 15.98 -1.99
N ARG A 93 1.91 16.29 -1.10
CA ARG A 93 1.77 17.65 -0.51
C ARG A 93 2.97 18.04 0.38
N LYS A 94 3.71 17.08 0.92
CA LYS A 94 4.90 17.33 1.77
C LYS A 94 6.17 17.55 0.94
N THR A 95 6.15 17.35 -0.39
CA THR A 95 7.30 17.52 -1.27
C THR A 95 7.27 18.88 -1.97
N THR A 96 8.40 19.25 -2.62
CA THR A 96 8.45 20.48 -3.41
C THR A 96 7.50 20.39 -4.63
N PRO A 97 7.05 21.55 -5.16
CA PRO A 97 6.20 21.56 -6.36
C PRO A 97 6.81 20.80 -7.54
N GLU A 98 8.13 20.89 -7.74
CA GLU A 98 8.86 20.24 -8.83
C GLU A 98 8.83 18.72 -8.70
N VAL A 99 9.12 18.19 -7.50
CA VAL A 99 9.09 16.75 -7.20
C VAL A 99 7.67 16.21 -7.36
N ARG A 100 6.67 16.95 -6.85
CA ARG A 100 5.26 16.60 -6.99
C ARG A 100 4.82 16.56 -8.45
N ALA A 101 5.17 17.57 -9.26
CA ALA A 101 4.84 17.63 -10.69
C ALA A 101 5.53 16.54 -11.52
N ALA A 102 6.72 16.10 -11.09
CA ALA A 102 7.42 14.98 -11.73
C ALA A 102 6.74 13.63 -11.47
N ALA A 103 6.10 13.44 -10.31
CA ALA A 103 5.48 12.18 -9.92
C ALA A 103 4.23 11.85 -10.74
N ARG A 104 3.92 10.55 -10.85
CA ARG A 104 2.65 10.02 -11.35
C ARG A 104 2.01 9.13 -10.30
N VAL A 105 0.70 9.18 -10.20
CA VAL A 105 -0.09 8.25 -9.40
C VAL A 105 -1.10 7.57 -10.30
N VAL A 106 -1.06 6.25 -10.32
CA VAL A 106 -1.89 5.42 -11.18
C VAL A 106 -2.66 4.44 -10.31
N PHE A 107 -3.97 4.52 -10.33
CA PHE A 107 -4.86 3.55 -9.71
C PHE A 107 -5.43 2.63 -10.79
N VAL A 108 -5.24 1.34 -10.67
CA VAL A 108 -5.76 0.33 -11.60
C VAL A 108 -6.89 -0.41 -10.92
N THR A 109 -8.11 -0.34 -11.45
CA THR A 109 -9.21 -1.05 -10.84
C THR A 109 -9.04 -2.56 -10.91
N THR A 110 -9.46 -3.25 -9.85
CA THR A 110 -9.60 -4.72 -9.80
C THR A 110 -11.05 -5.17 -9.89
N ASP A 111 -11.99 -4.21 -9.97
CA ASP A 111 -13.43 -4.47 -10.01
C ASP A 111 -14.13 -3.73 -11.18
N PRO A 112 -13.93 -4.18 -12.40
CA PRO A 112 -14.50 -3.51 -13.57
C PRO A 112 -16.04 -3.57 -13.64
N LYS A 113 -16.68 -4.35 -12.80
CA LYS A 113 -18.14 -4.44 -12.75
C LYS A 113 -18.78 -3.25 -12.04
N ARG A 114 -18.14 -2.76 -10.97
CA ARG A 114 -18.61 -1.62 -10.18
C ARG A 114 -17.91 -0.33 -10.55
N ASP A 115 -16.63 -0.40 -10.85
CA ASP A 115 -15.79 0.76 -11.14
C ASP A 115 -15.94 1.18 -12.60
N THR A 116 -17.02 1.91 -12.90
CA THR A 116 -17.15 2.57 -14.20
C THR A 116 -16.25 3.82 -14.24
N ALA A 117 -15.95 4.34 -15.44
CA ALA A 117 -15.11 5.53 -15.60
C ALA A 117 -15.60 6.74 -14.77
N PRO A 118 -16.90 7.09 -14.74
CA PRO A 118 -17.39 8.17 -13.89
C PRO A 118 -17.29 7.87 -12.38
N VAL A 119 -17.45 6.60 -11.98
CA VAL A 119 -17.33 6.18 -10.57
C VAL A 119 -15.90 6.33 -10.11
N LEU A 120 -14.96 5.75 -10.86
CA LEU A 120 -13.53 5.80 -10.56
C LEU A 120 -13.02 7.25 -10.55
N ARG A 121 -13.44 8.10 -11.51
CA ARG A 121 -13.00 9.48 -11.55
C ARG A 121 -13.46 10.26 -10.32
N ARG A 122 -14.75 10.20 -9.98
CA ARG A 122 -15.28 10.88 -8.78
C ARG A 122 -14.63 10.38 -7.50
N TRP A 123 -14.29 9.11 -7.44
CA TRP A 123 -13.62 8.57 -6.26
C TRP A 123 -12.18 9.08 -6.14
N LEU A 124 -11.41 9.09 -7.24
CA LEU A 124 -10.04 9.61 -7.25
C LEU A 124 -9.98 11.13 -7.00
N ASP A 125 -10.97 11.89 -7.46
CA ASP A 125 -11.04 13.35 -7.26
C ASP A 125 -11.10 13.75 -5.78
N GLN A 126 -11.48 12.86 -4.89
CA GLN A 126 -11.45 13.08 -3.44
C GLN A 126 -10.00 13.21 -2.92
N PHE A 127 -9.03 12.67 -3.61
CA PHE A 127 -7.60 12.69 -3.24
C PHE A 127 -6.82 13.66 -4.11
N SER A 128 -6.95 13.56 -5.42
CA SER A 128 -6.35 14.49 -6.40
C SER A 128 -6.96 14.31 -7.79
N THR A 129 -7.23 15.42 -8.47
CA THR A 129 -7.66 15.43 -9.87
C THR A 129 -6.55 15.00 -10.85
N GLU A 130 -5.29 14.98 -10.39
CA GLU A 130 -4.12 14.56 -11.18
C GLU A 130 -3.89 13.04 -11.15
N PHE A 131 -4.59 12.31 -10.27
CA PHE A 131 -4.46 10.86 -10.19
C PHE A 131 -5.10 10.20 -11.41
N VAL A 132 -4.37 9.29 -12.02
CA VAL A 132 -4.82 8.55 -13.21
C VAL A 132 -5.56 7.29 -12.76
N GLY A 133 -6.81 7.14 -13.17
CA GLY A 133 -7.58 5.91 -12.98
C GLY A 133 -7.57 5.08 -14.26
N LEU A 134 -7.23 3.80 -14.16
CA LEU A 134 -7.19 2.89 -15.30
C LEU A 134 -8.25 1.79 -15.18
N LEU A 135 -8.91 1.54 -16.31
CA LEU A 135 -9.96 0.55 -16.47
C LEU A 135 -9.65 -0.38 -17.65
N GLY A 136 -10.28 -1.53 -17.67
CA GLY A 136 -10.18 -2.49 -18.76
C GLY A 136 -11.16 -3.64 -18.58
N THR A 137 -11.13 -4.61 -19.49
CA THR A 137 -11.81 -5.89 -19.29
C THR A 137 -11.11 -6.66 -18.16
N GLN A 138 -11.82 -7.60 -17.52
CA GLN A 138 -11.21 -8.42 -16.47
C GLN A 138 -9.91 -9.09 -16.94
N ALA A 139 -9.88 -9.61 -18.15
CA ALA A 139 -8.68 -10.23 -18.73
C ALA A 139 -7.50 -9.26 -18.87
N GLN A 140 -7.76 -8.00 -19.26
CA GLN A 140 -6.72 -6.96 -19.37
C GLN A 140 -6.20 -6.56 -17.98
N LEU A 141 -7.09 -6.43 -17.01
CA LEU A 141 -6.73 -6.11 -15.62
C LEU A 141 -5.94 -7.24 -14.97
N ASP A 142 -6.34 -8.49 -15.20
CA ASP A 142 -5.59 -9.67 -14.75
C ASP A 142 -4.19 -9.71 -15.37
N ALA A 143 -4.07 -9.40 -16.66
CA ALA A 143 -2.77 -9.36 -17.33
C ALA A 143 -1.87 -8.24 -16.77
N ALA A 144 -2.43 -7.05 -16.47
CA ALA A 144 -1.70 -5.94 -15.87
C ALA A 144 -1.18 -6.29 -14.47
N GLN A 145 -2.01 -6.96 -13.65
CA GLN A 145 -1.62 -7.43 -12.32
C GLN A 145 -0.46 -8.44 -12.42
N ARG A 146 -0.58 -9.47 -13.28
CA ARG A 146 0.50 -10.45 -13.50
C ARG A 146 1.78 -9.80 -14.02
N ALA A 147 1.67 -8.86 -14.96
CA ALA A 147 2.82 -8.10 -15.47
C ALA A 147 3.51 -7.30 -14.36
N SER A 148 2.78 -6.91 -13.34
CA SER A 148 3.29 -6.22 -12.15
C SER A 148 3.78 -7.17 -11.05
N GLY A 149 3.73 -8.49 -11.29
CA GLY A 149 4.22 -9.51 -10.35
C GLY A 149 3.26 -9.87 -9.22
N ILE A 150 1.96 -9.59 -9.39
CA ILE A 150 0.93 -9.92 -8.39
C ILE A 150 -0.15 -10.84 -8.98
N GLU A 151 -0.74 -11.66 -8.13
CA GLU A 151 -1.89 -12.47 -8.51
C GLU A 151 -3.12 -11.59 -8.72
N PRO A 152 -3.91 -11.84 -9.77
CA PRO A 152 -5.12 -11.10 -10.03
C PRO A 152 -6.13 -11.19 -8.90
N GLY A 153 -6.69 -10.05 -8.53
CA GLY A 153 -7.78 -9.96 -7.57
C GLY A 153 -9.01 -10.75 -8.03
N ARG A 154 -9.71 -11.35 -7.08
CA ARG A 154 -10.94 -12.12 -7.32
C ARG A 154 -12.07 -11.58 -6.48
N ALA A 155 -13.25 -11.53 -7.07
CA ALA A 155 -14.47 -11.30 -6.30
C ALA A 155 -14.65 -12.47 -5.32
N GLU A 156 -14.67 -12.13 -4.04
CA GLU A 156 -14.99 -13.07 -2.97
C GLU A 156 -16.49 -13.00 -2.74
N GLY A 157 -17.17 -14.16 -2.57
CA GLY A 157 -18.61 -14.29 -2.48
C GLY A 157 -19.29 -13.32 -1.54
N PRO A 158 -20.63 -13.42 -1.35
CA PRO A 158 -21.35 -12.44 -0.53
C PRO A 158 -20.67 -12.35 0.84
N VAL A 159 -20.25 -11.14 1.20
CA VAL A 159 -19.64 -10.91 2.49
C VAL A 159 -20.63 -11.33 3.56
N PRO A 160 -20.27 -12.25 4.48
CA PRO A 160 -21.20 -12.75 5.48
C PRO A 160 -21.75 -11.57 6.30
N THR A 161 -23.07 -11.40 6.29
CA THR A 161 -23.72 -10.43 7.16
C THR A 161 -23.86 -11.01 8.56
N ILE A 162 -23.50 -10.24 9.57
CA ILE A 162 -23.75 -10.62 10.97
C ILE A 162 -25.27 -10.48 11.22
N PRO A 163 -25.97 -11.52 11.72
CA PRO A 163 -27.37 -11.40 12.08
C PRO A 163 -27.61 -10.20 13.01
N GLY A 164 -28.53 -9.31 12.64
CA GLY A 164 -28.83 -8.07 13.38
C GLY A 164 -27.95 -6.86 13.04
N ARG A 165 -26.97 -7.00 12.15
CA ARG A 165 -26.13 -5.92 11.62
C ARG A 165 -25.95 -6.07 10.12
N PRO A 166 -26.97 -5.79 9.30
CA PRO A 166 -26.97 -6.07 7.87
C PRO A 166 -25.90 -5.29 7.08
N ASP A 167 -25.28 -4.31 7.68
CA ASP A 167 -24.26 -3.43 7.13
C ASP A 167 -22.83 -3.75 7.59
N GLN A 168 -22.66 -4.79 8.42
CA GLN A 168 -21.34 -5.18 8.95
C GLN A 168 -20.92 -6.55 8.43
N HIS A 169 -19.68 -6.63 7.96
CA HIS A 169 -19.06 -7.84 7.43
C HIS A 169 -17.97 -8.32 8.39
N VAL A 170 -17.89 -9.65 8.56
CA VAL A 170 -16.84 -10.27 9.39
C VAL A 170 -15.61 -10.45 8.53
N HIS A 171 -14.53 -9.76 8.88
CA HIS A 171 -13.21 -10.08 8.39
C HIS A 171 -12.60 -11.23 9.21
N LYS A 172 -11.69 -12.00 8.60
CA LYS A 172 -10.90 -13.00 9.32
C LYS A 172 -10.29 -12.37 10.58
N GLU A 173 -10.20 -13.16 11.64
CA GLU A 173 -9.74 -12.76 12.97
C GLU A 173 -8.65 -11.67 12.97
N GLY A 174 -8.94 -10.56 13.65
CA GLY A 174 -7.99 -9.50 13.95
C GLY A 174 -8.24 -8.13 13.30
N THR A 175 -9.23 -7.98 12.40
CA THR A 175 -9.55 -6.68 11.79
C THR A 175 -10.86 -6.10 12.32
N ALA A 176 -10.88 -4.78 12.54
CA ALA A 176 -12.09 -4.08 12.98
C ALA A 176 -13.20 -4.15 11.91
N PRO A 177 -14.49 -4.22 12.31
CA PRO A 177 -15.61 -4.24 11.36
C PRO A 177 -15.73 -2.91 10.62
N HIS A 178 -15.75 -2.95 9.29
CA HIS A 178 -15.91 -1.78 8.42
C HIS A 178 -17.28 -1.81 7.71
N LYS A 179 -17.83 -0.62 7.44
CA LYS A 179 -19.09 -0.50 6.66
C LYS A 179 -18.77 -0.60 5.17
N HIS A 180 -19.34 -1.60 4.51
CA HIS A 180 -19.29 -1.72 3.06
C HIS A 180 -20.53 -1.08 2.44
N PHE A 181 -20.34 -0.03 1.67
CA PHE A 181 -21.41 0.60 0.91
C PHE A 181 -21.32 0.18 -0.56
N GLY A 182 -22.29 -0.60 -1.01
CA GLY A 182 -22.44 -0.91 -2.42
C GLY A 182 -23.51 -1.96 -2.71
N PRO A 183 -24.27 -1.82 -3.80
CA PRO A 183 -25.43 -2.66 -4.11
C PRO A 183 -25.09 -4.11 -4.47
N LEU A 184 -23.83 -4.47 -4.59
CA LEU A 184 -23.41 -5.81 -5.02
C LEU A 184 -22.72 -6.65 -3.93
N GLY A 185 -22.67 -6.22 -2.68
CA GLY A 185 -22.37 -7.03 -1.48
C GLY A 185 -21.20 -8.02 -1.54
N TYR A 186 -20.14 -7.75 -2.32
CA TYR A 186 -18.94 -8.58 -2.37
C TYR A 186 -17.67 -7.76 -2.18
N SER A 187 -16.63 -8.40 -1.64
CA SER A 187 -15.25 -7.86 -1.62
C SER A 187 -14.47 -8.34 -2.84
N VAL A 188 -13.35 -7.68 -3.11
CA VAL A 188 -12.37 -8.14 -4.10
C VAL A 188 -11.04 -8.29 -3.40
N SER A 189 -10.48 -9.50 -3.42
CA SER A 189 -9.11 -9.71 -2.95
C SER A 189 -8.14 -8.96 -3.86
N HIS A 190 -7.21 -8.24 -3.29
CA HIS A 190 -6.18 -7.51 -4.03
C HIS A 190 -4.91 -7.36 -3.19
N SER A 191 -3.82 -7.04 -3.87
CA SER A 191 -2.57 -6.71 -3.18
C SER A 191 -2.68 -5.32 -2.56
N ALA A 192 -2.61 -5.24 -1.23
CA ALA A 192 -2.71 -3.98 -0.48
C ALA A 192 -1.36 -3.26 -0.37
N VAL A 193 -0.60 -3.18 -1.46
CA VAL A 193 0.70 -2.52 -1.49
C VAL A 193 0.75 -1.43 -2.56
N ILE A 194 1.48 -0.36 -2.27
CA ILE A 194 1.80 0.69 -3.24
C ILE A 194 3.12 0.30 -3.91
N PHE A 195 3.12 0.14 -5.22
CA PHE A 195 4.33 -0.07 -6.03
C PHE A 195 4.92 1.30 -6.38
N ALA A 196 6.20 1.52 -6.07
CA ALA A 196 6.88 2.77 -6.39
C ALA A 196 8.00 2.54 -7.40
N TYR A 197 7.75 2.92 -8.65
CA TYR A 197 8.74 2.89 -9.73
C TYR A 197 9.54 4.18 -9.74
N ASN A 198 10.86 4.06 -9.91
CA ASN A 198 11.75 5.21 -10.05
C ASN A 198 11.87 5.72 -11.49
N ALA A 199 12.57 6.84 -11.67
CA ALA A 199 12.81 7.43 -12.99
C ALA A 199 13.71 6.54 -13.89
N ALA A 200 14.48 5.60 -13.32
CA ALA A 200 15.25 4.59 -14.08
C ALA A 200 14.40 3.37 -14.52
N ASP A 201 13.06 3.46 -14.48
CA ASP A 201 12.11 2.41 -14.85
C ASP A 201 12.24 1.10 -14.07
N ARG A 202 12.63 1.19 -12.79
CA ARG A 202 12.75 0.05 -11.88
C ARG A 202 11.78 0.20 -10.71
N LEU A 203 11.43 -0.92 -10.09
CA LEU A 203 10.69 -0.99 -8.82
C LEU A 203 11.68 -1.17 -7.67
N PRO A 204 12.23 -0.11 -7.08
CA PRO A 204 13.16 -0.23 -5.97
C PRO A 204 12.45 -0.51 -4.64
N VAL A 205 11.19 -0.14 -4.50
CA VAL A 205 10.48 -0.24 -3.23
C VAL A 205 8.98 -0.47 -3.43
N VAL A 206 8.38 -1.22 -2.52
CA VAL A 206 6.94 -1.32 -2.33
C VAL A 206 6.59 -0.87 -0.92
N TYR A 207 5.45 -0.21 -0.75
CA TYR A 207 4.97 0.21 0.55
C TYR A 207 3.76 -0.63 0.95
N PRO A 208 3.92 -1.53 1.92
CA PRO A 208 2.80 -2.22 2.55
C PRO A 208 1.99 -1.26 3.42
N GLY A 209 0.82 -1.68 3.87
CA GLY A 209 0.04 -0.94 4.85
C GLY A 209 0.85 -0.55 6.08
N GLY A 210 0.59 0.64 6.63
CA GLY A 210 1.27 1.17 7.80
C GLY A 210 2.54 2.01 7.52
N VAL A 211 2.96 2.15 6.27
CA VAL A 211 3.97 3.14 5.87
C VAL A 211 3.34 4.53 5.89
N THR A 212 4.03 5.51 6.49
CA THR A 212 3.47 6.84 6.68
C THR A 212 3.65 7.74 5.45
N PRO A 213 2.80 8.78 5.28
CA PRO A 213 3.02 9.79 4.23
C PRO A 213 4.38 10.48 4.31
N SER A 214 4.98 10.59 5.49
CA SER A 214 6.31 11.18 5.68
C SER A 214 7.40 10.27 5.13
N ASP A 215 7.26 8.96 5.32
CA ASP A 215 8.19 7.97 4.77
C ASP A 215 8.17 8.01 3.23
N ILE A 216 6.97 7.99 2.63
CA ILE A 216 6.81 8.08 1.17
C ILE A 216 7.37 9.40 0.64
N ALA A 217 7.13 10.53 1.34
CA ALA A 217 7.64 11.84 0.94
C ALA A 217 9.17 11.92 1.00
N ALA A 218 9.79 11.28 1.99
CA ALA A 218 11.25 11.23 2.12
C ALA A 218 11.91 10.43 0.98
N ASP A 219 11.24 9.41 0.45
CA ASP A 219 11.73 8.57 -0.64
C ASP A 219 11.57 9.21 -2.02
N LEU A 220 10.61 10.12 -2.20
CA LEU A 220 10.29 10.71 -3.50
C LEU A 220 11.48 11.37 -4.22
N PRO A 221 12.35 12.15 -3.57
CA PRO A 221 13.53 12.72 -4.21
C PRO A 221 14.52 11.65 -4.71
N VAL A 222 14.59 10.50 -4.04
CA VAL A 222 15.44 9.37 -4.46
C VAL A 222 14.80 8.65 -5.66
N LEU A 223 13.47 8.44 -5.63
CA LEU A 223 12.72 7.86 -6.74
C LEU A 223 12.79 8.71 -8.02
N ALA A 224 12.94 10.03 -7.88
CA ALA A 224 13.05 10.97 -9.00
C ALA A 224 14.41 10.98 -9.70
N ARG A 225 15.42 10.34 -9.14
CA ARG A 225 16.76 10.26 -9.77
C ARG A 225 16.73 9.26 -10.94
N PRO A 226 17.34 9.62 -12.09
CA PRO A 226 17.47 8.73 -13.25
C PRO A 226 18.43 7.56 -13.00
#